data_9c7ac409826cd5186e6605e31a26503e
#
_entry.id   9c7ac409826cd5186e6605e31a26503e
#
_cell.length_a   1.000
_cell.length_b   1.000
_cell.length_c   1.000
_cell.angle_alpha   90.00
_cell.angle_beta   90.00
_cell.angle_gamma   90.00
#
_symmetry.space_group_name_H-M   'P 1'
#
loop_
_entity.id
_entity.type
_entity.pdbx_description
1 polymer ?
#
loop_
_entity_poly.entity_id
_entity_poly.type
_entity_poly.pdbx_seq_one_letter_code
_entity_poly.pdbx_strand_id
1 'polypeptide(L)'
;MGNSSRRIFIKSAAMTGIMASFADSVFALEGSSNLHATGEKDNYLESIKQELVKQWPKNRTINLVFHGHSVPSGFFKTPDVRTLQSYPHLLLKELKQIYPYAVINTILTCIGGENAAQGAKRFKRDVLNHKPDVLFIDYALNDRRIGLDASRESWEYMIKAALKKNIKVILLTATPDQKVDLNDKATDLQKLCDQITGLANQYKIGLVDSYAAFQQRISAGGVLSDYMSQVNHPNEKGHQLVADGIMKYF
;
A
#
# COMPACT_ATOMS: atom_id res chain seq x y z
N MET A 1 -22.03 -38.17 -48.31
CA MET A 1 -22.31 -39.33 -47.45
C MET A 1 -21.84 -38.96 -46.05
N GLY A 2 -22.58 -38.73 -45.06
CA GLY A 2 -23.90 -39.05 -44.58
C GLY A 2 -23.94 -38.65 -43.13
N ASN A 3 -24.85 -37.76 -42.83
CA ASN A 3 -25.57 -37.46 -41.60
C ASN A 3 -25.44 -38.40 -40.40
N SER A 4 -25.39 -37.84 -39.22
CA SER A 4 -26.45 -38.15 -38.25
C SER A 4 -26.39 -37.21 -37.01
N SER A 5 -27.39 -36.35 -36.90
CA SER A 5 -27.81 -35.64 -35.68
C SER A 5 -28.45 -36.63 -34.69
N ARG A 6 -28.14 -36.53 -33.42
CA ARG A 6 -28.97 -37.09 -32.34
C ARG A 6 -29.35 -36.02 -31.31
N ARG A 7 -30.61 -35.62 -31.39
CA ARG A 7 -31.33 -34.89 -30.34
C ARG A 7 -31.72 -35.87 -29.24
N ILE A 8 -31.45 -35.55 -28.00
CA ILE A 8 -31.98 -36.26 -26.83
C ILE A 8 -32.94 -35.29 -26.11
N PHE A 9 -34.20 -35.78 -26.04
CA PHE A 9 -35.30 -35.17 -25.27
C PHE A 9 -35.09 -35.47 -23.79
N ILE A 10 -35.24 -34.46 -22.92
CA ILE A 10 -35.40 -34.68 -21.48
C ILE A 10 -36.84 -34.32 -21.10
N LYS A 11 -37.50 -35.32 -20.53
CA LYS A 11 -38.87 -35.27 -20.02
C LYS A 11 -38.93 -34.56 -18.68
N SER A 12 -39.89 -33.65 -18.56
CA SER A 12 -40.34 -33.08 -17.29
C SER A 12 -40.96 -34.13 -16.39
N ALA A 13 -40.62 -34.11 -15.11
CA ALA A 13 -41.43 -34.71 -14.05
C ALA A 13 -41.63 -33.65 -12.96
N ALA A 14 -42.88 -33.23 -12.83
CA ALA A 14 -43.37 -32.42 -11.70
C ALA A 14 -43.60 -33.37 -10.51
N MET A 15 -43.20 -32.95 -9.33
CA MET A 15 -43.66 -33.54 -8.07
C MET A 15 -43.92 -32.47 -7.03
N THR A 16 -45.13 -32.45 -6.59
CA THR A 16 -45.81 -31.52 -5.68
C THR A 16 -45.55 -31.95 -4.24
N GLY A 17 -45.35 -30.94 -3.36
CA GLY A 17 -45.87 -30.98 -1.98
C GLY A 17 -44.86 -31.39 -0.90
N ILE A 18 -44.60 -30.50 0.04
CA ILE A 18 -45.10 -30.49 1.42
C ILE A 18 -44.44 -29.26 2.11
N MET A 19 -45.33 -28.40 2.63
CA MET A 19 -44.92 -27.33 3.59
C MET A 19 -44.61 -27.98 4.93
N ALA A 20 -43.47 -27.63 5.49
CA ALA A 20 -43.23 -27.71 6.91
C ALA A 20 -42.55 -26.41 7.35
N SER A 21 -43.31 -25.60 8.07
CA SER A 21 -42.88 -24.43 8.79
C SER A 21 -42.00 -24.84 9.97
N PHE A 22 -40.79 -24.34 10.01
CA PHE A 22 -40.05 -24.16 11.28
C PHE A 22 -39.61 -22.73 11.38
N ALA A 23 -40.13 -22.08 12.41
CA ALA A 23 -39.77 -20.77 12.85
C ALA A 23 -38.44 -20.82 13.63
N ASP A 24 -37.75 -19.67 13.58
CA ASP A 24 -36.79 -19.14 14.55
C ASP A 24 -35.42 -19.76 14.68
N SER A 25 -34.45 -19.03 14.18
CA SER A 25 -33.42 -18.45 15.04
C SER A 25 -32.61 -17.45 14.21
N VAL A 26 -32.93 -16.17 14.42
CA VAL A 26 -32.11 -15.05 13.97
C VAL A 26 -30.84 -15.04 14.80
N PHE A 27 -29.75 -15.58 14.27
CA PHE A 27 -28.40 -15.20 14.68
C PHE A 27 -27.93 -14.11 13.73
N ALA A 28 -28.08 -12.88 14.17
CA ALA A 28 -27.39 -11.76 13.57
C ALA A 28 -25.89 -11.97 13.79
N LEU A 29 -25.17 -12.45 12.76
CA LEU A 29 -23.73 -12.29 12.68
C LEU A 29 -23.45 -10.86 12.21
N GLU A 30 -23.11 -10.01 13.17
CA GLU A 30 -22.37 -8.78 12.89
C GLU A 30 -21.00 -9.16 12.30
N GLY A 31 -20.93 -9.12 11.01
CA GLY A 31 -19.73 -9.35 10.22
C GLY A 31 -19.73 -8.47 8.98
N SER A 32 -19.99 -7.17 9.17
CA SER A 32 -20.03 -6.21 8.07
C SER A 32 -19.20 -4.98 8.39
N SER A 33 -17.86 -5.11 8.33
CA SER A 33 -16.98 -3.94 8.38
C SER A 33 -15.80 -3.98 7.39
N ASN A 34 -15.66 -5.02 6.56
CA ASN A 34 -14.51 -5.12 5.65
C ASN A 34 -14.83 -4.96 4.15
N LEU A 35 -16.11 -4.81 3.75
CA LEU A 35 -16.47 -4.69 2.33
C LEU A 35 -16.43 -3.23 1.80
N HIS A 36 -16.38 -2.22 2.69
CA HIS A 36 -16.29 -0.82 2.26
C HIS A 36 -14.86 -0.34 1.95
N ALA A 37 -13.84 -1.03 2.47
CA ALA A 37 -12.45 -0.60 2.30
C ALA A 37 -11.83 -0.98 0.94
N THR A 38 -12.34 -2.00 0.26
CA THR A 38 -11.79 -2.46 -1.03
C THR A 38 -12.25 -1.60 -2.21
N GLY A 39 -13.51 -1.20 -2.27
CA GLY A 39 -14.03 -0.37 -3.36
C GLY A 39 -13.48 1.07 -3.37
N GLU A 40 -13.11 1.64 -2.21
CA GLU A 40 -12.48 2.96 -2.14
C GLU A 40 -11.02 2.95 -2.61
N LYS A 41 -10.28 1.86 -2.38
CA LYS A 41 -8.90 1.74 -2.86
C LYS A 41 -8.80 1.65 -4.37
N ASP A 42 -9.66 0.87 -4.99
CA ASP A 42 -9.66 0.64 -6.44
C ASP A 42 -9.90 1.93 -7.25
N ASN A 43 -10.59 2.92 -6.67
CA ASN A 43 -10.91 4.19 -7.31
C ASN A 43 -10.03 5.37 -6.88
N TYR A 44 -9.18 5.20 -5.83
CA TYR A 44 -8.44 6.33 -5.26
C TYR A 44 -7.52 7.02 -6.26
N LEU A 45 -6.82 6.24 -7.12
CA LEU A 45 -5.93 6.74 -8.17
C LEU A 45 -6.56 6.72 -9.56
N GLU A 46 -7.88 6.63 -9.71
CA GLU A 46 -8.54 6.50 -11.01
C GLU A 46 -8.13 7.59 -12.00
N SER A 47 -8.06 8.85 -11.57
CA SER A 47 -7.59 9.95 -12.41
C SER A 47 -6.13 9.80 -12.88
N ILE A 48 -5.29 9.15 -12.08
CA ILE A 48 -3.89 8.84 -12.44
C ILE A 48 -3.85 7.67 -13.41
N LYS A 49 -4.63 6.61 -13.18
CA LYS A 49 -4.73 5.48 -14.12
C LYS A 49 -5.17 5.93 -15.52
N GLN A 50 -6.14 6.85 -15.59
CA GLN A 50 -6.57 7.44 -16.86
C GLN A 50 -5.46 8.22 -17.58
N GLU A 51 -4.52 8.84 -16.85
CA GLU A 51 -3.34 9.45 -17.45
C GLU A 51 -2.31 8.41 -17.92
N LEU A 52 -2.11 7.34 -17.15
CA LEU A 52 -1.12 6.31 -17.44
C LEU A 52 -1.40 5.51 -18.72
N VAL A 53 -2.66 5.38 -19.14
CA VAL A 53 -3.04 4.68 -20.39
C VAL A 53 -2.87 5.54 -21.64
N LYS A 54 -2.66 6.85 -21.49
CA LYS A 54 -2.53 7.75 -22.65
C LYS A 54 -1.21 7.51 -23.38
N GLN A 55 -1.28 7.67 -24.70
CA GLN A 55 -0.12 7.57 -25.60
C GLN A 55 0.27 8.95 -26.13
N TRP A 56 1.54 9.07 -26.55
CA TRP A 56 2.01 10.29 -27.21
C TRP A 56 1.15 10.62 -28.45
N PRO A 57 0.80 11.90 -28.70
CA PRO A 57 1.20 13.11 -27.98
C PRO A 57 0.26 13.52 -26.83
N LYS A 58 -0.68 12.67 -26.41
CA LYS A 58 -1.70 12.99 -25.39
C LYS A 58 -1.25 12.65 -23.97
N ASN A 59 -0.16 11.90 -23.82
CA ASN A 59 0.40 11.56 -22.51
C ASN A 59 1.19 12.74 -21.92
N ARG A 60 1.32 12.74 -20.61
CA ARG A 60 2.20 13.63 -19.85
C ARG A 60 3.06 12.81 -18.90
N THR A 61 4.06 13.44 -18.33
CA THR A 61 4.84 12.83 -17.26
C THR A 61 4.01 12.73 -15.99
N ILE A 62 4.06 11.57 -15.33
CA ILE A 62 3.48 11.31 -14.00
C ILE A 62 4.61 11.24 -12.99
N ASN A 63 4.57 12.08 -11.97
CA ASN A 63 5.58 12.14 -10.91
C ASN A 63 5.13 11.36 -9.69
N LEU A 64 5.74 10.21 -9.46
CA LEU A 64 5.61 9.40 -8.24
C LEU A 64 6.76 9.82 -7.30
N VAL A 65 6.42 10.51 -6.21
CA VAL A 65 7.41 11.01 -5.25
C VAL A 65 7.34 10.20 -3.96
N PHE A 66 8.48 9.66 -3.54
CA PHE A 66 8.63 8.91 -2.31
C PHE A 66 9.43 9.75 -1.32
N HIS A 67 8.80 10.03 -0.18
CA HIS A 67 9.37 10.84 0.90
C HIS A 67 9.47 10.01 2.16
N GLY A 68 10.70 9.81 2.64
CA GLY A 68 10.91 8.88 3.72
C GLY A 68 12.37 8.78 4.17
N HIS A 69 12.69 7.61 4.68
CA HIS A 69 13.98 7.30 5.29
C HIS A 69 14.82 6.32 4.46
N SER A 70 15.62 5.46 5.12
CA SER A 70 16.54 4.52 4.45
C SER A 70 15.84 3.42 3.65
N VAL A 71 14.68 2.93 4.09
CA VAL A 71 14.00 1.80 3.42
C VAL A 71 13.61 2.17 1.98
N PRO A 72 12.82 3.22 1.71
CA PRO A 72 12.50 3.59 0.34
C PRO A 72 13.72 3.99 -0.49
N SER A 73 14.82 4.45 0.13
CA SER A 73 16.10 4.71 -0.57
C SER A 73 16.80 3.44 -1.05
N GLY A 74 16.43 2.28 -0.54
CA GLY A 74 17.04 1.00 -0.90
C GLY A 74 18.27 0.65 -0.06
N PHE A 75 18.36 1.14 1.18
CA PHE A 75 19.37 0.63 2.11
C PHE A 75 19.05 -0.83 2.45
N PHE A 76 20.04 -1.69 2.26
CA PHE A 76 20.01 -3.10 2.60
C PHE A 76 20.90 -3.35 3.84
N LYS A 77 21.79 -4.31 3.78
CA LYS A 77 22.79 -4.48 4.83
C LYS A 77 23.87 -3.41 4.67
N THR A 78 24.02 -2.57 5.68
CA THR A 78 25.02 -1.49 5.67
C THR A 78 26.43 -1.99 5.31
N PRO A 79 27.15 -1.35 4.38
CA PRO A 79 26.85 -0.08 3.71
C PRO A 79 26.13 -0.23 2.35
N ASP A 80 25.55 -1.36 2.04
CA ASP A 80 24.99 -1.70 0.74
C ASP A 80 23.68 -0.93 0.49
N VAL A 81 23.60 -0.23 -0.64
CA VAL A 81 22.41 0.51 -1.11
C VAL A 81 22.02 0.00 -2.48
N ARG A 82 20.85 -0.63 -2.57
CA ARG A 82 20.31 -1.26 -3.77
C ARG A 82 19.07 -0.55 -4.24
N THR A 83 19.21 0.69 -4.67
CA THR A 83 18.08 1.54 -5.06
C THR A 83 17.16 0.89 -6.09
N LEU A 84 17.70 0.18 -7.08
CA LEU A 84 16.90 -0.49 -8.11
C LEU A 84 16.09 -1.70 -7.60
N GLN A 85 16.42 -2.23 -6.42
CA GLN A 85 15.73 -3.32 -5.73
C GLN A 85 14.85 -2.80 -4.59
N SER A 86 14.75 -1.48 -4.41
CA SER A 86 13.81 -0.87 -3.46
C SER A 86 12.40 -0.83 -4.01
N TYR A 87 11.41 -0.83 -3.14
CA TYR A 87 10.01 -0.90 -3.54
C TYR A 87 9.56 0.23 -4.49
N PRO A 88 10.12 1.48 -4.46
CA PRO A 88 9.77 2.50 -5.44
C PRO A 88 10.16 2.12 -6.87
N HIS A 89 11.32 1.45 -7.04
CA HIS A 89 11.80 1.05 -8.36
C HIS A 89 11.21 -0.29 -8.81
N LEU A 90 10.91 -1.21 -7.88
CA LEU A 90 10.13 -2.42 -8.18
C LEU A 90 8.73 -2.03 -8.67
N LEU A 91 8.07 -1.09 -8.00
CA LEU A 91 6.79 -0.51 -8.45
C LEU A 91 6.91 0.08 -9.86
N LEU A 92 7.93 0.90 -10.14
CA LEU A 92 8.13 1.47 -11.48
C LEU A 92 8.25 0.37 -12.55
N LYS A 93 9.02 -0.68 -12.26
CA LYS A 93 9.20 -1.82 -13.16
C LYS A 93 7.86 -2.48 -13.49
N GLU A 94 7.02 -2.73 -12.50
CA GLU A 94 5.70 -3.34 -12.68
C GLU A 94 4.73 -2.40 -13.42
N LEU A 95 4.69 -1.13 -13.06
CA LEU A 95 3.87 -0.13 -13.75
C LEU A 95 4.24 -0.04 -15.24
N LYS A 96 5.53 -0.15 -15.59
CA LYS A 96 5.96 -0.14 -16.99
C LYS A 96 5.58 -1.39 -17.77
N GLN A 97 5.30 -2.51 -17.09
CA GLN A 97 4.74 -3.70 -17.73
C GLN A 97 3.25 -3.50 -18.05
N ILE A 98 2.49 -2.87 -17.16
CA ILE A 98 1.04 -2.64 -17.33
C ILE A 98 0.78 -1.42 -18.23
N TYR A 99 1.56 -0.36 -18.07
CA TYR A 99 1.43 0.93 -18.77
C TYR A 99 2.67 1.23 -19.64
N PRO A 100 2.90 0.48 -20.73
CA PRO A 100 4.15 0.57 -21.50
C PRO A 100 4.39 1.94 -22.12
N TYR A 101 3.34 2.70 -22.42
CA TYR A 101 3.42 4.04 -23.04
C TYR A 101 3.46 5.19 -22.02
N ALA A 102 3.26 4.91 -20.74
CA ALA A 102 3.28 5.94 -19.72
C ALA A 102 4.69 6.51 -19.51
N VAL A 103 4.79 7.81 -19.31
CA VAL A 103 6.03 8.49 -18.90
C VAL A 103 5.95 8.67 -17.38
N ILE A 104 6.76 7.94 -16.63
CA ILE A 104 6.72 7.90 -15.18
C ILE A 104 8.08 8.29 -14.61
N ASN A 105 8.11 9.29 -13.74
CA ASN A 105 9.25 9.62 -12.90
C ASN A 105 9.05 8.99 -11.52
N THR A 106 10.02 8.20 -11.06
CA THR A 106 10.14 7.79 -9.66
C THR A 106 11.19 8.68 -9.01
N ILE A 107 10.75 9.52 -8.07
CA ILE A 107 11.58 10.54 -7.43
C ILE A 107 11.72 10.20 -5.95
N LEU A 108 12.94 9.96 -5.50
CA LEU A 108 13.25 9.67 -4.11
C LEU A 108 13.73 10.94 -3.42
N THR A 109 12.98 11.40 -2.44
CA THR A 109 13.38 12.49 -1.54
C THR A 109 13.66 11.95 -0.13
N CYS A 110 14.22 10.72 -0.08
CA CYS A 110 14.44 9.95 1.13
C CYS A 110 15.84 10.17 1.67
N ILE A 111 15.97 10.26 3.00
CA ILE A 111 17.26 10.43 3.70
C ILE A 111 17.39 9.36 4.78
N GLY A 112 18.49 8.61 4.75
CA GLY A 112 18.75 7.54 5.72
C GLY A 112 18.74 8.05 7.17
N GLY A 113 18.04 7.32 8.06
CA GLY A 113 17.94 7.67 9.48
C GLY A 113 16.97 8.82 9.84
N GLU A 114 16.36 9.46 8.85
CA GLU A 114 15.44 10.58 9.05
C GLU A 114 14.10 10.11 9.65
N ASN A 115 13.50 10.95 10.50
CA ASN A 115 12.14 10.82 11.02
C ASN A 115 11.18 11.85 10.39
N ALA A 116 9.88 11.72 10.65
CA ALA A 116 8.86 12.60 10.06
C ALA A 116 9.07 14.08 10.39
N ALA A 117 9.54 14.43 11.61
CA ALA A 117 9.78 15.83 11.98
C ALA A 117 10.90 16.47 11.16
N GLN A 118 11.92 15.71 10.82
CA GLN A 118 13.00 16.16 9.93
C GLN A 118 12.52 16.27 8.49
N GLY A 119 11.77 15.26 8.00
CA GLY A 119 11.15 15.27 6.67
C GLY A 119 10.20 16.44 6.47
N ALA A 120 9.37 16.75 7.46
CA ALA A 120 8.42 17.86 7.44
C ALA A 120 9.12 19.23 7.25
N LYS A 121 10.29 19.45 7.86
CA LYS A 121 11.05 20.69 7.73
C LYS A 121 11.48 21.01 6.30
N ARG A 122 11.78 19.97 5.52
CA ARG A 122 12.25 20.12 4.13
C ARG A 122 11.16 19.83 3.09
N PHE A 123 9.95 19.47 3.53
CA PHE A 123 8.87 18.98 2.69
C PHE A 123 8.52 19.91 1.51
N LYS A 124 8.36 21.21 1.80
CA LYS A 124 8.03 22.18 0.76
C LYS A 124 9.13 22.28 -0.32
N ARG A 125 10.40 22.34 0.10
CA ARG A 125 11.54 22.50 -0.80
C ARG A 125 11.80 21.21 -1.60
N ASP A 126 11.83 20.07 -0.91
CA ASP A 126 12.37 18.84 -1.46
C ASP A 126 11.28 17.92 -2.04
N VAL A 127 9.99 18.17 -1.70
CA VAL A 127 8.88 17.33 -2.18
C VAL A 127 7.95 18.12 -3.09
N LEU A 128 7.37 19.23 -2.60
CA LEU A 128 6.34 19.94 -3.36
C LEU A 128 6.87 20.58 -4.66
N ASN A 129 8.17 20.91 -4.72
CA ASN A 129 8.78 21.44 -5.94
C ASN A 129 8.86 20.41 -7.08
N HIS A 130 8.81 19.11 -6.79
CA HIS A 130 8.71 18.07 -7.81
C HIS A 130 7.31 17.92 -8.39
N LYS A 131 6.33 18.67 -7.91
CA LYS A 131 4.92 18.63 -8.36
C LYS A 131 4.39 17.19 -8.43
N PRO A 132 4.32 16.49 -7.29
CA PRO A 132 3.89 15.10 -7.26
C PRO A 132 2.47 14.94 -7.83
N ASP A 133 2.24 13.91 -8.63
CA ASP A 133 0.91 13.39 -8.92
C ASP A 133 0.45 12.46 -7.81
N VAL A 134 1.37 11.61 -7.36
CA VAL A 134 1.19 10.74 -6.19
C VAL A 134 2.39 10.91 -5.26
N LEU A 135 2.10 11.14 -4.00
CA LEU A 135 3.08 11.24 -2.92
C LEU A 135 2.96 10.04 -1.99
N PHE A 136 4.05 9.34 -1.76
CA PHE A 136 4.18 8.27 -0.78
C PHE A 136 4.99 8.77 0.40
N ILE A 137 4.48 8.58 1.64
CA ILE A 137 5.16 9.01 2.88
C ILE A 137 5.46 7.80 3.73
N ASP A 138 6.73 7.61 4.11
CA ASP A 138 7.24 6.46 4.86
C ASP A 138 8.28 6.88 5.91
N TYR A 139 7.85 7.09 7.17
CA TYR A 139 8.72 7.51 8.28
C TYR A 139 8.56 6.68 9.56
N ALA A 140 7.51 5.85 9.68
CA ALA A 140 7.10 5.21 10.92
C ALA A 140 8.23 4.51 11.68
N LEU A 141 9.12 3.82 10.97
CA LEU A 141 10.22 3.06 11.58
C LEU A 141 11.11 3.93 12.46
N ASN A 142 11.42 5.15 12.04
CA ASN A 142 12.30 6.08 12.75
C ASN A 142 11.57 7.01 13.71
N ASP A 143 10.25 7.12 13.61
CA ASP A 143 9.41 7.96 14.45
C ASP A 143 9.34 7.49 15.90
N ARG A 144 9.74 6.24 16.17
CA ARG A 144 9.97 5.75 17.55
C ARG A 144 10.87 6.66 18.39
N ARG A 145 11.74 7.45 17.74
CA ARG A 145 12.68 8.37 18.41
C ARG A 145 12.05 9.67 18.84
N ILE A 146 10.91 10.04 18.26
CA ILE A 146 10.24 11.33 18.52
C ILE A 146 8.90 11.17 19.23
N GLY A 147 8.39 9.94 19.33
CA GLY A 147 7.11 9.60 19.94
C GLY A 147 5.89 9.95 19.10
N LEU A 148 4.72 9.53 19.58
CA LEU A 148 3.47 9.58 18.82
C LEU A 148 3.03 11.02 18.50
N ASP A 149 3.10 11.95 19.46
CA ASP A 149 2.58 13.31 19.26
C ASP A 149 3.38 14.08 18.21
N ALA A 150 4.71 14.10 18.32
CA ALA A 150 5.56 14.78 17.36
C ALA A 150 5.53 14.12 15.97
N SER A 151 5.40 12.78 15.94
CA SER A 151 5.17 12.04 14.70
C SER A 151 3.85 12.49 14.07
N ARG A 152 2.73 12.44 14.80
CA ARG A 152 1.41 12.83 14.31
C ARG A 152 1.39 14.24 13.73
N GLU A 153 1.90 15.22 14.47
CA GLU A 153 1.97 16.60 14.03
C GLU A 153 2.70 16.74 12.69
N SER A 154 3.83 16.05 12.55
CA SER A 154 4.66 16.07 11.36
C SER A 154 3.98 15.45 10.15
N TRP A 155 3.33 14.28 10.33
CA TRP A 155 2.57 13.62 9.30
C TRP A 155 1.38 14.48 8.85
N GLU A 156 0.62 15.03 9.78
CA GLU A 156 -0.51 15.91 9.47
C GLU A 156 -0.09 17.16 8.69
N TYR A 157 1.04 17.76 9.05
CA TYR A 157 1.58 18.88 8.28
C TYR A 157 1.83 18.52 6.82
N MET A 158 2.53 17.40 6.57
CA MET A 158 2.84 16.94 5.21
C MET A 158 1.58 16.58 4.43
N ILE A 159 0.65 15.85 5.04
CA ILE A 159 -0.64 15.48 4.45
C ILE A 159 -1.42 16.74 4.04
N LYS A 160 -1.63 17.69 4.98
CA LYS A 160 -2.40 18.90 4.73
C LYS A 160 -1.76 19.76 3.61
N ALA A 161 -0.43 19.86 3.61
CA ALA A 161 0.30 20.61 2.59
C ALA A 161 0.19 19.97 1.19
N ALA A 162 0.19 18.65 1.09
CA ALA A 162 0.00 17.93 -0.16
C ALA A 162 -1.44 18.03 -0.67
N LEU A 163 -2.43 17.78 0.21
CA LEU A 163 -3.85 17.87 -0.14
C LEU A 163 -4.26 19.27 -0.61
N LYS A 164 -3.71 20.32 -0.01
CA LYS A 164 -3.92 21.72 -0.47
C LYS A 164 -3.49 21.95 -1.92
N LYS A 165 -2.65 21.09 -2.46
CA LYS A 165 -2.18 21.12 -3.87
C LYS A 165 -2.82 20.04 -4.75
N ASN A 166 -3.90 19.40 -4.26
CA ASN A 166 -4.58 18.31 -4.96
C ASN A 166 -3.68 17.10 -5.29
N ILE A 167 -2.61 16.90 -4.52
CA ILE A 167 -1.71 15.75 -4.66
C ILE A 167 -2.41 14.53 -4.05
N LYS A 168 -2.40 13.39 -4.76
CA LYS A 168 -2.82 12.10 -4.20
C LYS A 168 -1.77 11.63 -3.20
N VAL A 169 -2.19 11.32 -1.97
CA VAL A 169 -1.29 10.91 -0.89
C VAL A 169 -1.55 9.47 -0.50
N ILE A 170 -0.50 8.68 -0.40
CA ILE A 170 -0.53 7.32 0.11
C ILE A 170 0.46 7.24 1.28
N LEU A 171 -0.04 6.86 2.44
CA LEU A 171 0.79 6.63 3.62
C LEU A 171 1.25 5.19 3.65
N LEU A 172 2.46 4.95 4.14
CA LEU A 172 2.98 3.62 4.38
C LEU A 172 3.19 3.41 5.88
N THR A 173 2.69 2.30 6.42
CA THR A 173 3.09 1.85 7.76
C THR A 173 4.52 1.31 7.71
N ALA A 174 5.13 1.08 8.87
CA ALA A 174 6.51 0.63 8.95
C ALA A 174 6.75 -0.73 8.28
N THR A 175 7.96 -0.94 7.78
CA THR A 175 8.50 -2.29 7.62
C THR A 175 8.99 -2.82 8.99
N PRO A 176 9.15 -4.15 9.16
CA PRO A 176 9.51 -4.73 10.44
C PRO A 176 10.88 -4.30 11.00
N ASP A 177 11.00 -4.44 12.30
CA ASP A 177 12.28 -4.50 13.00
C ASP A 177 12.38 -5.87 13.69
N GLN A 178 13.39 -6.68 13.35
CA GLN A 178 13.56 -8.04 13.89
C GLN A 178 13.79 -8.09 15.41
N LYS A 179 14.02 -6.94 16.06
CA LYS A 179 14.11 -6.82 17.51
C LYS A 179 12.77 -6.61 18.18
N VAL A 180 11.70 -6.47 17.40
CA VAL A 180 10.34 -6.21 17.87
C VAL A 180 9.46 -7.40 17.52
N ASP A 181 8.71 -7.91 18.48
CA ASP A 181 7.69 -8.93 18.21
C ASP A 181 6.57 -8.31 17.37
N LEU A 182 6.40 -8.82 16.17
CA LEU A 182 5.37 -8.35 15.23
C LEU A 182 3.94 -8.57 15.74
N ASN A 183 3.74 -9.51 16.66
CA ASN A 183 2.42 -9.85 17.20
C ASN A 183 2.09 -9.06 18.48
N ASP A 184 3.08 -8.40 19.09
CA ASP A 184 2.86 -7.59 20.28
C ASP A 184 2.25 -6.22 19.90
N LYS A 185 0.97 -6.06 20.22
CA LYS A 185 0.20 -4.83 19.98
C LYS A 185 0.61 -3.65 20.86
N ALA A 186 1.38 -3.89 21.93
CA ALA A 186 1.83 -2.84 22.85
C ALA A 186 3.11 -2.12 22.38
N THR A 187 3.76 -2.61 21.35
CA THR A 187 5.03 -2.03 20.85
C THR A 187 4.84 -0.62 20.28
N ASP A 188 5.83 0.22 20.43
CA ASP A 188 5.79 1.59 19.88
C ASP A 188 5.67 1.57 18.35
N LEU A 189 6.25 0.55 17.69
CA LEU A 189 6.14 0.42 16.24
C LEU A 189 4.71 0.10 15.80
N GLN A 190 4.01 -0.77 16.52
CA GLN A 190 2.59 -1.05 16.25
C GLN A 190 1.73 0.20 16.48
N LYS A 191 1.93 0.91 17.61
CA LYS A 191 1.19 2.16 17.90
C LYS A 191 1.39 3.23 16.82
N LEU A 192 2.60 3.36 16.28
CA LEU A 192 2.88 4.26 15.16
C LEU A 192 2.16 3.81 13.87
N CYS A 193 2.13 2.51 13.58
CA CYS A 193 1.38 1.97 12.45
C CYS A 193 -0.13 2.23 12.60
N ASP A 194 -0.68 2.03 13.80
CA ASP A 194 -2.09 2.32 14.10
C ASP A 194 -2.40 3.81 13.94
N GLN A 195 -1.50 4.69 14.38
CA GLN A 195 -1.64 6.14 14.19
C GLN A 195 -1.68 6.51 12.71
N ILE A 196 -0.79 5.96 11.89
CA ILE A 196 -0.74 6.23 10.45
C ILE A 196 -2.00 5.73 9.76
N THR A 197 -2.48 4.54 10.14
CA THR A 197 -3.77 4.00 9.69
C THR A 197 -4.92 4.94 10.06
N GLY A 198 -4.93 5.44 11.28
CA GLY A 198 -5.89 6.44 11.74
C GLY A 198 -5.85 7.73 10.93
N LEU A 199 -4.65 8.23 10.60
CA LEU A 199 -4.47 9.42 9.75
C LEU A 199 -4.98 9.18 8.32
N ALA A 200 -4.68 8.04 7.72
CA ALA A 200 -5.19 7.70 6.38
C ALA A 200 -6.71 7.71 6.34
N ASN A 201 -7.36 7.12 7.33
CA ASN A 201 -8.81 7.11 7.47
C ASN A 201 -9.38 8.53 7.71
N GLN A 202 -8.76 9.31 8.62
CA GLN A 202 -9.18 10.67 8.95
C GLN A 202 -9.18 11.60 7.73
N TYR A 203 -8.14 11.52 6.91
CA TYR A 203 -7.97 12.36 5.71
C TYR A 203 -8.53 11.72 4.43
N LYS A 204 -9.09 10.50 4.50
CA LYS A 204 -9.62 9.74 3.36
C LYS A 204 -8.60 9.61 2.22
N ILE A 205 -7.38 9.25 2.57
CA ILE A 205 -6.24 9.08 1.66
C ILE A 205 -5.79 7.62 1.59
N GLY A 206 -4.88 7.31 0.66
CA GLY A 206 -4.38 5.95 0.48
C GLY A 206 -3.55 5.47 1.67
N LEU A 207 -3.60 4.17 1.93
CA LEU A 207 -2.80 3.47 2.94
C LEU A 207 -2.24 2.16 2.37
N VAL A 208 -0.94 2.01 2.46
CA VAL A 208 -0.27 0.70 2.30
C VAL A 208 0.17 0.22 3.68
N ASP A 209 -0.56 -0.74 4.22
CA ASP A 209 -0.23 -1.33 5.51
C ASP A 209 0.85 -2.40 5.32
N SER A 210 2.10 -1.92 5.20
CA SER A 210 3.27 -2.78 5.07
C SER A 210 3.45 -3.68 6.29
N TYR A 211 3.25 -3.13 7.50
CA TYR A 211 3.41 -3.89 8.74
C TYR A 211 2.46 -5.09 8.81
N ALA A 212 1.18 -4.87 8.50
CA ALA A 212 0.21 -5.96 8.44
C ALA A 212 0.52 -6.98 7.33
N ALA A 213 1.06 -6.54 6.18
CA ALA A 213 1.46 -7.44 5.11
C ALA A 213 2.57 -8.41 5.57
N PHE A 214 3.57 -7.92 6.32
CA PHE A 214 4.58 -8.79 6.93
C PHE A 214 3.98 -9.70 8.00
N GLN A 215 3.10 -9.18 8.89
CA GLN A 215 2.40 -10.01 9.90
C GLN A 215 1.66 -11.17 9.24
N GLN A 216 0.89 -10.90 8.18
CA GLN A 216 0.17 -11.93 7.43
C GLN A 216 1.10 -12.97 6.80
N ARG A 217 2.23 -12.53 6.23
CA ARG A 217 3.20 -13.43 5.62
C ARG A 217 3.82 -14.36 6.65
N ILE A 218 4.16 -13.85 7.84
CA ILE A 218 4.76 -14.64 8.92
C ILE A 218 3.72 -15.59 9.52
N SER A 219 2.48 -15.13 9.74
CA SER A 219 1.39 -15.97 10.24
C SER A 219 1.03 -17.11 9.27
N ALA A 220 1.29 -16.94 7.98
CA ALA A 220 1.12 -17.97 6.95
C ALA A 220 2.31 -18.96 6.87
N GLY A 221 3.23 -18.95 7.85
CA GLY A 221 4.36 -19.86 7.94
C GLY A 221 5.68 -19.31 7.36
N GLY A 222 5.71 -18.04 6.94
CA GLY A 222 6.96 -17.39 6.54
C GLY A 222 7.89 -17.12 7.71
N VAL A 223 9.19 -16.99 7.45
CA VAL A 223 10.19 -16.61 8.45
C VAL A 223 10.62 -15.17 8.19
N LEU A 224 10.58 -14.30 9.20
CA LEU A 224 10.83 -12.87 9.03
C LEU A 224 12.22 -12.57 8.44
N SER A 225 13.26 -13.32 8.86
CA SER A 225 14.63 -13.16 8.35
C SER A 225 14.74 -13.37 6.83
N ASP A 226 13.84 -14.14 6.21
CA ASP A 226 13.84 -14.37 4.75
C ASP A 226 13.45 -13.13 3.94
N TYR A 227 12.87 -12.13 4.60
CA TYR A 227 12.43 -10.86 4.05
C TYR A 227 13.31 -9.67 4.46
N MET A 228 14.32 -9.91 5.29
CA MET A 228 15.17 -8.87 5.85
C MET A 228 16.62 -9.03 5.37
N SER A 229 17.27 -7.90 5.08
CA SER A 229 18.71 -7.85 4.78
C SER A 229 19.54 -7.56 6.02
N GLN A 230 18.97 -6.87 6.97
CA GLN A 230 19.49 -6.65 8.34
C GLN A 230 18.31 -6.40 9.29
N VAL A 231 18.59 -6.07 10.55
CA VAL A 231 17.60 -5.97 11.64
C VAL A 231 16.34 -5.20 11.25
N ASN A 232 16.48 -4.06 10.57
CA ASN A 232 15.37 -3.12 10.26
C ASN A 232 15.35 -2.65 8.80
N HIS A 233 16.06 -3.32 7.92
CA HIS A 233 15.97 -3.07 6.49
C HIS A 233 15.50 -4.34 5.77
N PRO A 234 14.45 -4.27 4.96
CA PRO A 234 14.04 -5.39 4.11
C PRO A 234 15.12 -5.77 3.09
N ASN A 235 15.09 -7.00 2.62
CA ASN A 235 15.74 -7.41 1.40
C ASN A 235 14.79 -7.25 0.20
N GLU A 236 15.19 -7.69 -1.00
CA GLU A 236 14.38 -7.56 -2.21
C GLU A 236 12.99 -8.21 -2.06
N LYS A 237 12.88 -9.38 -1.40
CA LYS A 237 11.59 -10.04 -1.13
C LYS A 237 10.70 -9.17 -0.21
N GLY A 238 11.28 -8.56 0.80
CA GLY A 238 10.57 -7.65 1.70
C GLY A 238 10.15 -6.36 0.98
N HIS A 239 11.00 -5.80 0.14
CA HIS A 239 10.63 -4.67 -0.71
C HIS A 239 9.51 -5.03 -1.70
N GLN A 240 9.50 -6.26 -2.25
CA GLN A 240 8.44 -6.71 -3.14
C GLN A 240 7.09 -6.73 -2.43
N LEU A 241 7.00 -7.19 -1.15
CA LEU A 241 5.75 -7.14 -0.39
C LEU A 241 5.18 -5.72 -0.28
N VAL A 242 6.04 -4.72 -0.13
CA VAL A 242 5.61 -3.32 -0.08
C VAL A 242 5.15 -2.85 -1.47
N ALA A 243 5.89 -3.17 -2.52
CA ALA A 243 5.54 -2.85 -3.91
C ALA A 243 4.18 -3.46 -4.29
N ASP A 244 3.94 -4.74 -3.97
CA ASP A 244 2.66 -5.44 -4.20
C ASP A 244 1.49 -4.72 -3.48
N GLY A 245 1.75 -4.18 -2.29
CA GLY A 245 0.78 -3.39 -1.54
C GLY A 245 0.42 -2.07 -2.25
N ILE A 246 1.40 -1.41 -2.86
CA ILE A 246 1.21 -0.17 -3.62
C ILE A 246 0.52 -0.46 -4.96
N MET A 247 0.87 -1.56 -5.63
CA MET A 247 0.28 -1.97 -6.92
C MET A 247 -1.24 -2.14 -6.88
N LYS A 248 -1.82 -2.41 -5.71
CA LYS A 248 -3.28 -2.48 -5.53
C LYS A 248 -4.03 -1.18 -5.80
N TYR A 249 -3.33 -0.08 -5.96
CA TYR A 249 -3.90 1.23 -6.31
C TYR A 249 -3.89 1.50 -7.81
N PHE A 250 -3.12 0.77 -8.58
CA PHE A 250 -2.93 0.92 -10.02
C PHE A 250 -3.60 -0.21 -10.81
#